data_cef52b74d89bba230d3efd914c0412f2
#
_entry.id   cef52b74d89bba230d3efd914c0412f2
#
_cell.length_a   1.000
_cell.length_b   1.000
_cell.length_c   1.000
_cell.angle_alpha   90.00
_cell.angle_beta   90.00
_cell.angle_gamma   90.00
#
_symmetry.space_group_name_H-M   'P 1'
#
loop_
_entity.id
_entity.type
_entity.pdbx_description
1 polymer ?
#
loop_
_entity_poly.entity_id
_entity_poly.type
_entity_poly.pdbx_seq_one_letter_code
_entity_poly.pdbx_strand_id
1 'polypeptide(L)'
;DATSRIEAAITECEDMLQSSEYGWRFDYTPTNSAMVNFVMRFKDGRVTMENAEGETSESTYKIANAEGPVLSFDTYSILHDLADPSEYPLGTGKGGEFEFIVCRVTEDTIYVRGRKSGNDFKLSRAAEGEIQHVRLETALDIDGGKDITFFHTLQVGGQDAATLFLGNDKRSLDVMTADEQTLNVPVDFTADGFR
;
A
#
# COMPACT_ATOMS: atom_id res chain seq x y z
N ASP A 1 -9.46 25.91 22.08
CA ASP A 1 -8.09 25.88 22.54
C ASP A 1 -7.28 24.98 21.60
N ALA A 2 -5.98 25.27 21.41
CA ALA A 2 -5.13 24.53 20.47
C ALA A 2 -4.96 23.06 20.89
N THR A 3 -4.80 22.80 22.18
CA THR A 3 -4.68 21.46 22.77
C THR A 3 -5.91 20.61 22.48
N SER A 4 -7.10 21.14 22.71
CA SER A 4 -8.38 20.46 22.42
C SER A 4 -8.55 20.12 20.93
N ARG A 5 -8.05 20.95 20.03
CA ARG A 5 -8.08 20.67 18.59
C ARG A 5 -7.14 19.54 18.18
N ILE A 6 -5.95 19.49 18.80
CA ILE A 6 -4.99 18.41 18.54
C ILE A 6 -5.53 17.09 19.09
N GLU A 7 -6.09 17.08 20.29
CA GLU A 7 -6.72 15.88 20.87
C GLU A 7 -7.89 15.37 20.01
N ALA A 8 -8.72 16.27 19.49
CA ALA A 8 -9.80 15.91 18.57
C ALA A 8 -9.26 15.32 17.28
N ALA A 9 -8.19 15.88 16.70
CA ALA A 9 -7.55 15.37 15.49
C ALA A 9 -6.90 13.99 15.70
N ILE A 10 -6.32 13.75 16.88
CA ILE A 10 -5.78 12.42 17.26
C ILE A 10 -6.91 11.40 17.32
N THR A 11 -8.02 11.72 18.01
CA THR A 11 -9.17 10.84 18.11
C THR A 11 -9.79 10.55 16.76
N GLU A 12 -9.97 11.57 15.90
CA GLU A 12 -10.48 11.41 14.54
C GLU A 12 -9.61 10.46 13.72
N CYS A 13 -8.30 10.63 13.77
CA CYS A 13 -7.36 9.77 13.05
C CYS A 13 -7.39 8.32 13.59
N GLU A 14 -7.42 8.13 14.90
CA GLU A 14 -7.51 6.83 15.54
C GLU A 14 -8.79 6.09 15.12
N ASP A 15 -9.93 6.75 15.20
CA ASP A 15 -11.23 6.20 14.81
C ASP A 15 -11.24 5.87 13.30
N MET A 16 -10.65 6.73 12.48
CA MET A 16 -10.57 6.51 11.05
C MET A 16 -9.69 5.30 10.71
N LEU A 17 -8.52 5.17 11.31
CA LEU A 17 -7.62 4.03 11.10
C LEU A 17 -8.30 2.69 11.41
N GLN A 18 -9.10 2.64 12.47
CA GLN A 18 -9.83 1.43 12.88
C GLN A 18 -11.10 1.17 12.07
N SER A 19 -11.59 2.14 11.33
CA SER A 19 -12.88 2.07 10.61
C SER A 19 -12.85 1.24 9.34
N SER A 20 -11.68 0.94 8.78
CA SER A 20 -11.59 0.22 7.52
C SER A 20 -11.62 -1.30 7.74
N GLU A 21 -12.64 -1.96 7.19
CA GLU A 21 -12.81 -3.41 7.26
C GLU A 21 -11.64 -4.16 6.60
N TYR A 22 -11.16 -3.66 5.46
CA TYR A 22 -10.07 -4.28 4.68
C TYR A 22 -8.71 -3.60 4.89
N GLY A 23 -8.65 -2.63 5.80
CA GLY A 23 -7.44 -1.90 6.14
C GLY A 23 -7.15 -0.72 5.21
N TRP A 24 -5.88 -0.38 5.15
CA TRP A 24 -5.38 0.78 4.43
C TRP A 24 -4.20 0.37 3.55
N ARG A 25 -4.24 0.79 2.28
CA ARG A 25 -3.09 0.66 1.38
C ARG A 25 -2.12 1.80 1.65
N PHE A 26 -0.86 1.45 1.86
CA PHE A 26 0.23 2.39 2.09
C PHE A 26 1.36 2.13 1.10
N ASP A 27 1.43 2.94 0.06
CA ASP A 27 2.50 2.92 -0.91
C ASP A 27 3.61 3.83 -0.38
N TYR A 28 4.69 3.23 0.10
CA TYR A 28 5.77 3.91 0.78
C TYR A 28 7.07 3.82 0.00
N THR A 29 7.67 4.98 -0.29
CA THR A 29 8.97 5.05 -0.96
C THR A 29 10.03 5.53 0.03
N PRO A 30 10.92 4.64 0.51
CA PRO A 30 12.08 5.04 1.29
C PRO A 30 12.98 5.98 0.49
N THR A 31 13.80 6.79 1.17
CA THR A 31 14.64 7.81 0.50
C THR A 31 15.66 7.18 -0.47
N ASN A 32 16.15 5.98 -0.17
CA ASN A 32 17.22 5.31 -0.91
C ASN A 32 16.81 3.97 -1.52
N SER A 33 15.52 3.70 -1.65
CA SER A 33 15.02 2.42 -2.14
C SER A 33 13.76 2.59 -2.99
N ALA A 34 13.39 1.55 -3.71
CA ALA A 34 12.15 1.49 -4.46
C ALA A 34 10.92 1.50 -3.54
N MET A 35 9.78 1.86 -4.11
CA MET A 35 8.49 1.82 -3.43
C MET A 35 8.18 0.42 -2.91
N VAL A 36 7.67 0.36 -1.69
CA VAL A 36 7.10 -0.83 -1.07
C VAL A 36 5.61 -0.61 -0.84
N ASN A 37 4.81 -1.58 -1.23
CA ASN A 37 3.36 -1.52 -1.09
C ASN A 37 2.93 -2.36 0.11
N PHE A 38 2.21 -1.72 1.04
CA PHE A 38 1.65 -2.37 2.21
C PHE A 38 0.12 -2.32 2.20
N VAL A 39 -0.49 -3.31 2.81
CA VAL A 39 -1.85 -3.22 3.33
C VAL A 39 -1.78 -3.39 4.84
N MET A 40 -2.31 -2.40 5.57
CA MET A 40 -2.22 -2.31 7.02
C MET A 40 -3.60 -2.31 7.64
N ARG A 41 -3.80 -3.09 8.68
CA ARG A 41 -5.05 -3.13 9.48
C ARG A 41 -4.76 -2.71 10.89
N PHE A 42 -5.48 -1.69 11.36
CA PHE A 42 -5.31 -1.07 12.67
C PHE A 42 -6.44 -1.47 13.60
N LYS A 43 -6.10 -1.92 14.79
CA LYS A 43 -7.08 -2.26 15.82
C LYS A 43 -6.46 -2.20 17.22
N ASP A 44 -7.07 -1.42 18.12
CA ASP A 44 -6.73 -1.39 19.56
C ASP A 44 -5.21 -1.22 19.82
N GLY A 45 -4.58 -0.27 19.17
CA GLY A 45 -3.15 0.03 19.30
C GLY A 45 -2.21 -0.95 18.62
N ARG A 46 -2.74 -1.90 17.84
CA ARG A 46 -1.96 -2.87 17.06
C ARG A 46 -2.24 -2.69 15.58
N VAL A 47 -1.22 -2.93 14.78
CA VAL A 47 -1.31 -2.92 13.32
C VAL A 47 -0.71 -4.20 12.77
N THR A 48 -1.47 -4.87 11.92
CA THR A 48 -0.95 -5.95 11.08
C THR A 48 -0.66 -5.39 9.70
N MET A 49 0.46 -5.77 9.12
CA MET A 49 0.86 -5.30 7.80
C MET A 49 1.32 -6.47 6.93
N GLU A 50 1.05 -6.34 5.66
CA GLU A 50 1.44 -7.29 4.62
C GLU A 50 1.96 -6.50 3.42
N ASN A 51 3.07 -6.93 2.83
CA ASN A 51 3.61 -6.33 1.61
C ASN A 51 3.29 -7.15 0.37
N ALA A 52 3.65 -6.62 -0.80
CA ALA A 52 3.41 -7.29 -2.09
C ALA A 52 4.17 -8.60 -2.26
N GLU A 53 5.28 -8.78 -1.57
CA GLU A 53 6.08 -10.01 -1.56
C GLU A 53 5.47 -11.11 -0.68
N GLY A 54 4.41 -10.80 0.06
CA GLY A 54 3.73 -11.74 0.95
C GLY A 54 4.34 -11.84 2.35
N GLU A 55 5.27 -10.96 2.69
CA GLU A 55 5.79 -10.84 4.04
C GLU A 55 4.74 -10.19 4.93
N THR A 56 4.59 -10.70 6.13
CA THR A 56 3.63 -10.21 7.12
C THR A 56 4.31 -9.93 8.44
N SER A 57 3.86 -8.91 9.14
CA SER A 57 4.29 -8.64 10.50
C SER A 57 3.24 -7.85 11.28
N GLU A 58 3.47 -7.73 12.57
CA GLU A 58 2.64 -6.97 13.47
C GLU A 58 3.50 -5.96 14.23
N SER A 59 2.96 -4.78 14.46
CA SER A 59 3.56 -3.75 15.29
C SER A 59 2.51 -3.17 16.25
N THR A 60 2.96 -2.52 17.30
CA THR A 60 2.14 -1.57 18.02
C THR A 60 2.22 -0.22 17.33
N TYR A 61 1.14 0.56 17.42
CA TYR A 61 1.10 1.93 16.92
C TYR A 61 0.47 2.85 17.96
N LYS A 62 0.75 4.11 17.84
CA LYS A 62 0.06 5.17 18.56
C LYS A 62 0.00 6.43 17.73
N ILE A 63 -0.95 7.31 18.06
CA ILE A 63 -0.96 8.67 17.56
C ILE A 63 -0.63 9.59 18.73
N ALA A 64 0.58 10.15 18.70
CA ALA A 64 1.09 11.02 19.74
C ALA A 64 0.95 12.48 19.36
N ASN A 65 0.86 13.36 20.37
CA ASN A 65 0.99 14.79 20.19
C ASN A 65 2.47 15.18 20.23
N ALA A 66 3.04 15.47 19.06
CA ALA A 66 4.42 15.97 18.93
C ALA A 66 4.44 17.15 17.97
N GLU A 67 3.96 18.31 18.45
CA GLU A 67 3.69 19.51 17.64
C GLU A 67 2.57 19.31 16.60
N GLY A 68 1.66 18.36 16.89
CA GLY A 68 0.57 17.88 16.07
C GLY A 68 0.45 16.36 16.14
N PRO A 69 -0.57 15.78 15.50
CA PRO A 69 -0.74 14.33 15.49
C PRO A 69 0.38 13.63 14.73
N VAL A 70 1.07 12.67 15.35
CA VAL A 70 2.11 11.84 14.74
C VAL A 70 1.74 10.37 14.90
N LEU A 71 1.52 9.68 13.79
CA LEU A 71 1.39 8.23 13.73
C LEU A 71 2.76 7.59 13.86
N SER A 72 2.97 6.82 14.91
CA SER A 72 4.23 6.12 15.20
C SER A 72 4.00 4.61 15.27
N PHE A 73 4.89 3.87 14.62
CA PHE A 73 4.96 2.41 14.70
C PHE A 73 6.08 2.05 15.67
N ASP A 74 5.73 1.44 16.81
CA ASP A 74 6.63 1.38 17.97
C ASP A 74 7.34 0.03 18.16
N THR A 75 6.85 -1.05 17.53
CA THR A 75 7.43 -2.38 17.63
C THR A 75 7.98 -2.81 16.28
N TYR A 76 9.14 -3.45 16.27
CA TYR A 76 9.84 -3.87 15.07
C TYR A 76 8.95 -4.68 14.11
N SER A 77 8.97 -4.32 12.84
CA SER A 77 8.13 -4.89 11.79
C SER A 77 8.82 -4.78 10.43
N ILE A 78 8.22 -5.31 9.37
CA ILE A 78 8.71 -5.16 7.99
C ILE A 78 8.81 -3.70 7.53
N LEU A 79 8.09 -2.77 8.15
CA LEU A 79 8.28 -1.34 7.91
C LEU A 79 9.62 -0.85 8.50
N HIS A 80 10.01 -1.37 9.68
CA HIS A 80 11.27 -1.01 10.34
C HIS A 80 12.49 -1.55 9.60
N ASP A 81 12.37 -2.67 8.88
CA ASP A 81 13.44 -3.21 8.02
C ASP A 81 13.90 -2.18 6.99
N LEU A 82 12.98 -1.32 6.52
CA LEU A 82 13.29 -0.23 5.60
C LEU A 82 14.08 0.91 6.26
N ALA A 83 14.03 1.01 7.58
CA ALA A 83 14.73 2.03 8.38
C ALA A 83 16.03 1.53 8.98
N ASP A 84 16.36 0.26 8.81
CA ASP A 84 17.57 -0.36 9.38
C ASP A 84 18.82 0.14 8.63
N PRO A 85 19.77 0.84 9.30
CA PRO A 85 20.99 1.32 8.67
C PRO A 85 22.01 0.22 8.36
N SER A 86 21.81 -1.00 8.87
CA SER A 86 22.65 -2.15 8.56
C SER A 86 22.31 -2.81 7.22
N GLU A 87 21.10 -2.52 6.69
CA GLU A 87 20.70 -2.94 5.35
C GLU A 87 21.53 -2.24 4.26
N TYR A 88 21.56 -2.84 3.07
CA TYR A 88 22.26 -2.24 1.93
C TYR A 88 21.49 -1.02 1.37
N PRO A 89 22.16 0.09 1.08
CA PRO A 89 23.60 0.38 1.18
C PRO A 89 24.09 0.57 2.63
N LEU A 90 25.17 -0.08 2.98
CA LEU A 90 25.74 -0.04 4.33
C LEU A 90 26.00 1.38 4.81
N GLY A 91 25.55 1.68 6.02
CA GLY A 91 25.71 2.98 6.69
C GLY A 91 24.59 3.99 6.40
N THR A 92 23.82 3.81 5.34
CA THR A 92 22.67 4.66 5.02
C THR A 92 21.35 3.87 4.99
N GLY A 93 21.43 2.55 4.74
CA GLY A 93 20.28 1.69 4.61
C GLY A 93 19.34 2.13 3.48
N LYS A 94 18.13 1.59 3.46
CA LYS A 94 17.09 1.95 2.50
C LYS A 94 16.50 3.35 2.72
N GLY A 95 16.79 3.98 3.87
CA GLY A 95 16.33 5.33 4.18
C GLY A 95 14.86 5.40 4.55
N GLY A 96 14.35 4.36 5.17
CA GLY A 96 12.98 4.29 5.66
C GLY A 96 12.77 5.03 6.97
N GLU A 97 11.50 5.11 7.39
CA GLU A 97 11.06 5.74 8.63
C GLU A 97 9.76 5.08 9.13
N PHE A 98 9.44 5.28 10.38
CA PHE A 98 8.28 4.69 11.04
C PHE A 98 7.50 5.70 11.90
N GLU A 99 7.73 6.99 11.69
CA GLU A 99 6.97 8.09 12.29
C GLU A 99 6.48 9.05 11.19
N PHE A 100 5.19 9.34 11.21
CA PHE A 100 4.53 10.12 10.17
C PHE A 100 3.61 11.17 10.78
N ILE A 101 3.81 12.43 10.39
CA ILE A 101 2.94 13.54 10.79
C ILE A 101 1.62 13.39 10.03
N VAL A 102 0.50 13.38 10.74
CA VAL A 102 -0.83 13.34 10.14
C VAL A 102 -1.20 14.75 9.68
N CYS A 103 -1.32 14.96 8.39
CA CYS A 103 -1.59 16.26 7.78
C CYS A 103 -3.08 16.50 7.56
N ARG A 104 -3.82 15.48 7.16
CA ARG A 104 -5.25 15.56 6.88
C ARG A 104 -5.88 14.17 6.90
N VAL A 105 -7.12 14.11 7.39
CA VAL A 105 -7.95 12.90 7.41
C VAL A 105 -9.21 13.16 6.59
N THR A 106 -9.55 12.23 5.72
CA THR A 106 -10.80 12.17 4.97
C THR A 106 -11.40 10.77 5.13
N GLU A 107 -12.61 10.54 4.65
CA GLU A 107 -13.26 9.23 4.72
C GLU A 107 -12.44 8.12 4.05
N ASP A 108 -11.77 8.43 2.93
CA ASP A 108 -11.07 7.45 2.10
C ASP A 108 -9.55 7.55 2.17
N THR A 109 -9.00 8.61 2.76
CA THR A 109 -7.56 8.87 2.70
C THR A 109 -7.07 9.57 3.96
N ILE A 110 -5.95 9.08 4.48
CA ILE A 110 -5.17 9.74 5.53
C ILE A 110 -3.87 10.22 4.91
N TYR A 111 -3.68 11.54 4.87
CA TYR A 111 -2.48 12.17 4.33
C TYR A 111 -1.45 12.33 5.43
N VAL A 112 -0.26 11.83 5.19
CA VAL A 112 0.83 11.84 6.16
C VAL A 112 2.12 12.36 5.55
N ARG A 113 3.00 12.86 6.39
CA ARG A 113 4.34 13.30 6.00
C ARG A 113 5.36 12.58 6.85
N GLY A 114 6.37 12.01 6.22
CA GLY A 114 7.49 11.39 6.91
C GLY A 114 8.19 12.40 7.82
N ARG A 115 8.32 12.07 9.10
CA ARG A 115 8.90 12.98 10.10
C ARG A 115 10.39 13.22 9.86
N LYS A 116 11.09 12.21 9.34
CA LYS A 116 12.52 12.27 9.01
C LYS A 116 12.76 12.82 7.60
N SER A 117 12.05 12.30 6.61
CA SER A 117 12.26 12.64 5.20
C SER A 117 11.60 13.96 4.77
N GLY A 118 10.49 14.32 5.39
CA GLY A 118 9.62 15.41 4.95
C GLY A 118 8.80 15.11 3.71
N ASN A 119 8.86 13.88 3.19
CA ASN A 119 8.11 13.48 2.01
C ASN A 119 6.64 13.19 2.34
N ASP A 120 5.77 13.48 1.40
CA ASP A 120 4.33 13.24 1.55
C ASP A 120 3.95 11.83 1.09
N PHE A 121 3.09 11.19 1.88
CA PHE A 121 2.52 9.88 1.63
C PHE A 121 1.03 9.89 1.96
N LYS A 122 0.35 8.81 1.61
CA LYS A 122 -1.06 8.62 1.97
C LYS A 122 -1.34 7.16 2.31
N LEU A 123 -2.27 6.97 3.25
CA LEU A 123 -2.96 5.70 3.44
C LEU A 123 -4.32 5.84 2.76
N SER A 124 -4.59 4.95 1.80
CA SER A 124 -5.87 4.92 1.08
C SER A 124 -6.71 3.75 1.60
N ARG A 125 -8.00 3.99 1.82
CA ARG A 125 -8.91 2.94 2.29
C ARG A 125 -8.89 1.76 1.32
N ALA A 126 -8.52 0.59 1.82
CA ALA A 126 -8.42 -0.63 1.02
C ALA A 126 -9.79 -1.21 0.72
N ALA A 127 -9.94 -1.77 -0.48
CA ALA A 127 -11.08 -2.58 -0.86
C ALA A 127 -10.84 -4.06 -0.50
N GLU A 128 -11.89 -4.89 -0.59
CA GLU A 128 -11.73 -6.34 -0.52
C GLU A 128 -10.74 -6.81 -1.58
N GLY A 129 -9.78 -7.65 -1.19
CA GLY A 129 -8.76 -8.17 -2.09
C GLY A 129 -7.65 -7.18 -2.45
N GLU A 130 -7.49 -6.07 -1.74
CA GLU A 130 -6.48 -5.04 -2.03
C GLU A 130 -5.05 -5.60 -2.10
N ILE A 131 -4.70 -6.55 -1.22
CA ILE A 131 -3.35 -7.14 -1.22
C ILE A 131 -3.08 -7.98 -2.48
N GLN A 132 -4.08 -8.70 -2.98
CA GLN A 132 -3.97 -9.46 -4.23
C GLN A 132 -3.81 -8.52 -5.42
N HIS A 133 -4.54 -7.40 -5.41
CA HIS A 133 -4.40 -6.34 -6.41
C HIS A 133 -2.99 -5.72 -6.38
N VAL A 134 -2.49 -5.37 -5.21
CA VAL A 134 -1.12 -4.85 -5.02
C VAL A 134 -0.07 -5.85 -5.51
N ARG A 135 -0.22 -7.14 -5.19
CA ARG A 135 0.69 -8.19 -5.67
C ARG A 135 0.70 -8.32 -7.18
N LEU A 136 -0.47 -8.24 -7.80
CA LEU A 136 -0.58 -8.28 -9.26
C LEU A 136 0.07 -7.05 -9.90
N GLU A 137 -0.18 -5.85 -9.38
CA GLU A 137 0.48 -4.62 -9.83
C GLU A 137 2.00 -4.75 -9.75
N THR A 138 2.52 -5.23 -8.60
CA THR A 138 3.95 -5.40 -8.39
C THR A 138 4.55 -6.43 -9.34
N ALA A 139 3.89 -7.56 -9.54
CA ALA A 139 4.35 -8.60 -10.47
C ALA A 139 4.40 -8.08 -11.92
N LEU A 140 3.41 -7.28 -12.31
CA LEU A 140 3.38 -6.66 -13.64
C LEU A 140 4.43 -5.56 -13.80
N ASP A 141 4.72 -4.79 -12.74
CA ASP A 141 5.74 -3.73 -12.74
C ASP A 141 7.17 -4.28 -12.73
N ILE A 142 7.44 -5.36 -11.97
CA ILE A 142 8.77 -5.97 -11.90
C ILE A 142 9.25 -6.43 -13.26
N ASP A 143 8.38 -7.04 -13.99
CA ASP A 143 8.69 -7.49 -15.34
C ASP A 143 8.66 -6.34 -16.36
N GLY A 144 7.91 -5.26 -16.11
CA GLY A 144 7.66 -4.11 -17.00
C GLY A 144 8.64 -2.95 -16.91
N GLY A 145 9.69 -3.07 -16.14
CA GLY A 145 10.59 -1.96 -15.83
C GLY A 145 11.35 -1.31 -16.99
N LYS A 146 11.18 -1.73 -18.24
CA LYS A 146 11.60 -1.03 -19.46
C LYS A 146 10.96 -1.68 -20.69
N ASP A 147 9.99 -1.04 -21.28
CA ASP A 147 9.51 -1.25 -22.65
C ASP A 147 8.92 -2.63 -22.99
N ILE A 148 8.52 -3.43 -22.01
CA ILE A 148 7.82 -4.68 -22.29
C ILE A 148 6.37 -4.55 -21.86
N THR A 149 5.52 -4.58 -22.84
CA THR A 149 4.08 -4.70 -22.65
C THR A 149 3.79 -6.04 -21.98
N PHE A 150 3.46 -6.05 -20.68
CA PHE A 150 3.11 -7.28 -19.99
C PHE A 150 1.77 -7.77 -20.48
N PHE A 151 1.80 -8.89 -21.10
CA PHE A 151 0.59 -9.60 -21.46
C PHE A 151 0.63 -11.02 -20.87
N HIS A 152 -0.50 -11.45 -20.37
CA HIS A 152 -0.74 -12.83 -19.98
C HIS A 152 -1.64 -13.47 -21.01
N THR A 153 -1.36 -14.70 -21.38
CA THR A 153 -2.22 -15.43 -22.29
C THR A 153 -3.32 -16.14 -21.53
N LEU A 154 -4.56 -15.83 -21.84
CA LEU A 154 -5.71 -16.60 -21.37
C LEU A 154 -5.86 -17.86 -22.21
N GLN A 155 -5.81 -19.01 -21.55
CA GLN A 155 -6.05 -20.29 -22.20
C GLN A 155 -7.40 -20.86 -21.83
N VAL A 156 -8.14 -21.33 -22.81
CA VAL A 156 -9.41 -22.03 -22.63
C VAL A 156 -9.30 -23.41 -23.31
N GLY A 157 -9.46 -24.48 -22.53
CA GLY A 157 -9.32 -25.83 -23.05
C GLY A 157 -7.92 -26.15 -23.59
N GLY A 158 -6.88 -25.49 -23.07
CA GLY A 158 -5.48 -25.66 -23.48
C GLY A 158 -5.11 -24.93 -24.79
N GLN A 159 -5.99 -24.05 -25.28
CA GLN A 159 -5.72 -23.21 -26.43
C GLN A 159 -5.70 -21.72 -26.03
N ASP A 160 -4.85 -20.95 -26.65
CA ASP A 160 -4.75 -19.52 -26.43
C ASP A 160 -6.03 -18.84 -26.95
N ALA A 161 -6.75 -18.18 -26.05
CA ALA A 161 -8.04 -17.56 -26.35
C ALA A 161 -7.97 -16.03 -26.41
N ALA A 162 -7.15 -15.42 -25.58
CA ALA A 162 -6.99 -13.97 -25.52
C ALA A 162 -5.66 -13.58 -24.88
N THR A 163 -5.29 -12.33 -25.07
CA THR A 163 -4.19 -11.68 -24.34
C THR A 163 -4.77 -10.72 -23.32
N LEU A 164 -4.27 -10.77 -22.09
CA LEU A 164 -4.73 -9.97 -20.97
C LEU A 164 -3.68 -8.91 -20.62
N PHE A 165 -4.12 -7.69 -20.42
CA PHE A 165 -3.31 -6.58 -19.90
C PHE A 165 -4.00 -6.02 -18.65
N LEU A 166 -3.22 -5.52 -17.72
CA LEU A 166 -3.78 -4.73 -16.61
C LEU A 166 -4.24 -3.37 -17.15
N GLY A 167 -5.49 -3.00 -16.90
CA GLY A 167 -6.00 -1.69 -17.28
C GLY A 167 -5.27 -0.55 -16.57
N ASN A 168 -5.31 0.64 -17.17
CA ASN A 168 -4.65 1.83 -16.62
C ASN A 168 -5.15 2.25 -15.23
N ASP A 169 -6.39 1.89 -14.89
CA ASP A 169 -7.00 2.12 -13.58
C ASP A 169 -6.53 1.11 -12.53
N LYS A 170 -5.80 0.06 -12.95
CA LYS A 170 -5.33 -1.05 -12.13
C LYS A 170 -6.45 -1.80 -11.40
N ARG A 171 -7.69 -1.68 -11.90
CA ARG A 171 -8.91 -2.33 -11.39
C ARG A 171 -9.73 -2.97 -12.51
N SER A 172 -9.15 -3.06 -13.69
CA SER A 172 -9.73 -3.73 -14.84
C SER A 172 -8.69 -4.52 -15.60
N LEU A 173 -9.15 -5.45 -16.41
CA LEU A 173 -8.32 -6.14 -17.39
C LEU A 173 -8.74 -5.73 -18.78
N ASP A 174 -7.78 -5.37 -19.62
CA ASP A 174 -7.95 -5.23 -21.05
C ASP A 174 -7.74 -6.61 -21.67
N VAL A 175 -8.79 -7.17 -22.21
CA VAL A 175 -8.80 -8.49 -22.87
C VAL A 175 -8.76 -8.31 -24.36
N MET A 176 -7.66 -8.65 -24.98
CA MET A 176 -7.51 -8.59 -26.43
C MET A 176 -7.73 -9.98 -27.03
N THR A 177 -8.76 -10.11 -27.84
CA THR A 177 -9.13 -11.34 -28.54
C THR A 177 -8.31 -11.55 -29.82
N ALA A 178 -8.37 -12.73 -30.40
CA ALA A 178 -7.60 -13.08 -31.59
C ALA A 178 -7.94 -12.25 -32.85
N ASP A 179 -9.13 -11.64 -32.88
CA ASP A 179 -9.57 -10.71 -33.92
C ASP A 179 -9.26 -9.22 -33.60
N GLU A 180 -8.34 -9.01 -32.65
CA GLU A 180 -7.85 -7.69 -32.22
C GLU A 180 -8.93 -6.79 -31.59
N GLN A 181 -10.03 -7.38 -31.13
CA GLN A 181 -11.00 -6.65 -30.31
C GLN A 181 -10.48 -6.55 -28.87
N THR A 182 -10.58 -5.35 -28.29
CA THR A 182 -10.21 -5.13 -26.88
C THR A 182 -11.45 -4.86 -26.07
N LEU A 183 -11.62 -5.62 -24.99
CA LEU A 183 -12.68 -5.45 -24.01
C LEU A 183 -12.04 -5.06 -22.70
N ASN A 184 -12.49 -3.96 -22.10
CA ASN A 184 -12.13 -3.59 -20.73
C ASN A 184 -13.11 -4.25 -19.78
N VAL A 185 -12.60 -5.11 -18.89
CA VAL A 185 -13.39 -5.89 -17.94
C VAL A 185 -13.04 -5.45 -16.53
N PRO A 186 -13.94 -4.81 -15.79
CA PRO A 186 -13.73 -4.55 -14.37
C PRO A 186 -13.53 -5.86 -13.62
N VAL A 187 -12.58 -5.88 -12.68
CA VAL A 187 -12.29 -7.07 -11.87
C VAL A 187 -12.17 -6.73 -10.40
N ASP A 188 -12.65 -7.63 -9.57
CA ASP A 188 -12.42 -7.61 -8.13
C ASP A 188 -11.34 -8.63 -7.79
N PHE A 189 -10.31 -8.21 -7.08
CA PHE A 189 -9.26 -9.09 -6.61
C PHE A 189 -9.67 -9.75 -5.30
N THR A 190 -9.54 -11.06 -5.25
CA THR A 190 -9.90 -11.89 -4.10
C THR A 190 -8.68 -12.69 -3.63
N ALA A 191 -8.79 -13.39 -2.49
CA ALA A 191 -7.73 -14.25 -1.99
C ALA A 191 -7.31 -15.36 -2.97
N ASP A 192 -8.24 -15.80 -3.82
CA ASP A 192 -8.04 -16.91 -4.75
C ASP A 192 -7.81 -16.45 -6.21
N GLY A 193 -7.71 -15.13 -6.44
CA GLY A 193 -7.55 -14.57 -7.77
C GLY A 193 -8.44 -13.33 -7.99
N PHE A 194 -9.05 -13.24 -9.16
CA PHE A 194 -9.98 -12.16 -9.51
C PHE A 194 -11.28 -12.71 -10.11
N ARG A 195 -12.32 -11.91 -10.03
CA ARG A 195 -13.64 -12.19 -10.63
C ARG A 195 -14.25 -10.95 -11.26
#